data_21101b0f65c8040f12b32d9034808f0d
#
_entry.id   21101b0f65c8040f12b32d9034808f0d
#
_cell.length_a   1.000
_cell.length_b   1.000
_cell.length_c   1.000
_cell.angle_alpha   90.00
_cell.angle_beta   90.00
_cell.angle_gamma   90.00
#
_symmetry.space_group_name_H-M   'P 1'
#
loop_
_entity.id
_entity.type
_entity.pdbx_description
1 polymer ?
#
loop_
_entity_poly.entity_id
_entity_poly.type
_entity_poly.pdbx_seq_one_letter_code
_entity_poly.pdbx_strand_id
1 'polypeptide(L)'
;MRGCAAGPRDARRVFHSAANGTDSAPNPFLTMALIVHKYGGTSMGSPERIRNVAKRVAKWARAGHQMVVVPSAMSGETNRLLGLAKAVNPGQPDAAALRELDMIAATGEQVSVGLLALALQAEGMPAVSYTGWQVPVKTDSAFTKARIESIDDGRVRADLAAGKVVVITGFQGIDGDGSVTTLGRGGSDTSAVAVAAAMGAAECLIYTDVDGVYTTDPRVVPEARRMHTISFEEMLEMASLGSKVLQTRSVEFAGKYRVKLRVLSSFTPWDINIDEEAQSGTLITFEDDEKMEQAVVSGIAFNRDEAKFTVVGVPDTPGIAYKILGAVADANIEVDVIVQNVSHDGRTDFSFTVHRQDFQRVNDLLKNRIVPTVGALQFTADPRICKVSIVGIGMKSHAGVASTMFRTLAEEGINIQMITTSEIKTSVVLDEKYMELAVRALHRAFGLDAPEAVG
;
A
#
# COMPACT_ATOMS: atom_id res chain seq x y z
N MET A 1 34.72 46.05 -9.04
CA MET A 1 34.30 44.76 -9.59
C MET A 1 33.59 44.02 -8.47
N ARG A 2 32.27 44.04 -8.49
CA ARG A 2 31.45 43.37 -7.47
C ARG A 2 30.83 42.13 -8.13
N GLY A 3 31.25 40.93 -7.70
CA GLY A 3 30.68 39.66 -8.11
C GLY A 3 29.37 39.41 -7.35
N CYS A 4 28.27 39.27 -8.06
CA CYS A 4 27.01 38.77 -7.55
C CYS A 4 27.07 37.24 -7.42
N ALA A 5 27.07 36.79 -6.18
CA ALA A 5 26.80 35.35 -5.90
C ALA A 5 25.28 35.07 -6.03
N ALA A 6 24.93 34.19 -6.95
CA ALA A 6 23.58 33.67 -7.03
C ALA A 6 23.35 32.64 -5.91
N GLY A 7 22.42 32.94 -5.02
CA GLY A 7 22.00 32.01 -3.99
C GLY A 7 21.17 30.81 -4.57
N PRO A 8 21.08 29.69 -3.83
CA PRO A 8 20.39 28.50 -4.30
C PRO A 8 18.89 28.78 -4.46
N ARG A 9 18.36 28.48 -5.65
CA ARG A 9 16.93 28.53 -5.94
C ARG A 9 16.21 27.44 -5.17
N ASP A 10 15.27 27.88 -4.38
CA ASP A 10 14.40 27.08 -3.50
C ASP A 10 13.63 26.02 -4.29
N ALA A 11 13.98 24.74 -4.08
CA ALA A 11 13.36 23.58 -4.74
C ALA A 11 11.96 23.21 -4.16
N ARG A 12 11.29 24.14 -3.45
CA ARG A 12 10.03 23.90 -2.73
C ARG A 12 8.75 24.20 -3.52
N ARG A 13 8.77 24.18 -4.82
CA ARG A 13 7.57 24.51 -5.65
C ARG A 13 7.06 23.33 -6.46
N VAL A 14 6.84 22.16 -5.91
CA VAL A 14 6.25 21.05 -6.70
C VAL A 14 4.88 20.59 -6.20
N PHE A 15 4.53 20.87 -4.95
CA PHE A 15 3.21 20.47 -4.44
C PHE A 15 2.48 21.65 -3.80
N HIS A 16 1.70 22.39 -4.62
CA HIS A 16 0.79 23.40 -4.09
C HIS A 16 -0.45 22.74 -3.54
N SER A 17 -0.68 22.91 -2.24
CA SER A 17 -1.93 22.66 -1.55
C SER A 17 -3.04 23.50 -2.21
N ALA A 18 -4.00 22.86 -2.86
CA ALA A 18 -5.28 23.46 -3.16
C ALA A 18 -6.09 23.51 -1.86
N ALA A 19 -6.09 24.63 -1.18
CA ALA A 19 -6.92 24.87 -0.02
C ALA A 19 -8.09 25.78 -0.38
N ASN A 20 -9.27 25.40 0.13
CA ASN A 20 -10.49 26.15 0.37
C ASN A 20 -11.52 26.26 -0.75
N GLY A 21 -12.61 25.51 -0.55
CA GLY A 21 -13.92 25.69 -1.14
C GLY A 21 -14.90 24.70 -0.52
N THR A 22 -15.66 25.12 0.49
CA THR A 22 -16.78 24.38 1.07
C THR A 22 -17.99 24.49 0.14
N ASP A 23 -18.01 23.65 -0.90
CA ASP A 23 -19.21 23.31 -1.63
C ASP A 23 -19.17 21.80 -1.88
N SER A 24 -20.28 21.11 -1.71
CA SER A 24 -20.45 19.72 -2.12
C SER A 24 -19.93 19.59 -3.55
N ALA A 25 -18.71 19.09 -3.70
CA ALA A 25 -18.06 19.04 -4.99
C ALA A 25 -18.94 18.24 -5.95
N PRO A 26 -19.26 18.77 -7.13
CA PRO A 26 -20.01 18.04 -8.14
C PRO A 26 -19.25 16.75 -8.42
N ASN A 27 -19.98 15.63 -8.63
CA ASN A 27 -19.38 14.35 -9.02
C ASN A 27 -18.35 14.62 -10.13
N PRO A 28 -17.04 14.39 -9.92
CA PRO A 28 -16.00 14.77 -10.87
C PRO A 28 -16.17 14.10 -12.24
N PHE A 29 -17.04 13.08 -12.33
CA PHE A 29 -17.34 12.35 -13.55
C PHE A 29 -18.46 12.99 -14.40
N LEU A 30 -19.16 14.01 -13.86
CA LEU A 30 -20.15 14.80 -14.63
C LEU A 30 -19.52 15.99 -15.36
N THR A 31 -18.28 16.34 -15.07
CA THR A 31 -17.53 17.42 -15.71
C THR A 31 -16.21 16.92 -16.28
N MET A 32 -15.67 17.58 -17.31
CA MET A 32 -14.36 17.28 -17.85
C MET A 32 -13.28 17.36 -16.75
N ALA A 33 -12.65 16.24 -16.44
CA ALA A 33 -11.66 16.13 -15.37
C ALA A 33 -10.41 15.38 -15.83
N LEU A 34 -9.30 15.64 -15.16
CA LEU A 34 -8.10 14.81 -15.30
C LEU A 34 -8.24 13.59 -14.36
N ILE A 35 -8.21 12.41 -14.96
CA ILE A 35 -8.33 11.13 -14.25
C ILE A 35 -7.06 10.29 -14.50
N VAL A 36 -6.55 9.68 -13.43
CA VAL A 36 -5.44 8.72 -13.52
C VAL A 36 -5.98 7.31 -13.36
N HIS A 37 -5.74 6.45 -14.34
CA HIS A 37 -6.04 5.02 -14.23
C HIS A 37 -4.77 4.23 -13.96
N LYS A 38 -4.78 3.38 -12.95
CA LYS A 38 -3.73 2.38 -12.73
C LYS A 38 -4.26 0.99 -13.05
N TYR A 39 -3.48 0.21 -13.75
CA TYR A 39 -3.82 -1.20 -14.05
C TYR A 39 -2.76 -2.15 -13.51
N GLY A 40 -3.17 -3.15 -12.71
CA GLY A 40 -2.30 -4.19 -12.17
C GLY A 40 -1.82 -5.19 -13.22
N GLY A 41 -0.84 -6.01 -12.88
CA GLY A 41 -0.26 -7.00 -13.79
C GLY A 41 -1.29 -8.01 -14.31
N THR A 42 -2.26 -8.43 -13.49
CA THR A 42 -3.36 -9.31 -13.90
C THR A 42 -4.26 -8.66 -14.95
N SER A 43 -4.47 -7.34 -14.86
CA SER A 43 -5.22 -6.55 -15.85
C SER A 43 -4.49 -6.44 -17.19
N MET A 44 -3.16 -6.53 -17.18
CA MET A 44 -2.27 -6.44 -18.33
C MET A 44 -1.78 -7.82 -18.81
N GLY A 45 -2.30 -8.92 -18.27
CA GLY A 45 -1.74 -10.27 -18.39
C GLY A 45 -1.79 -10.92 -19.78
N SER A 46 -2.50 -10.34 -20.74
CA SER A 46 -2.55 -10.83 -22.13
C SER A 46 -2.90 -9.72 -23.12
N PRO A 47 -2.62 -9.90 -24.43
CA PRO A 47 -3.03 -8.94 -25.46
C PRO A 47 -4.53 -8.65 -25.46
N GLU A 48 -5.37 -9.64 -25.17
CA GLU A 48 -6.82 -9.48 -25.05
C GLU A 48 -7.18 -8.55 -23.90
N ARG A 49 -6.59 -8.75 -22.71
CA ARG A 49 -6.79 -7.89 -21.55
C ARG A 49 -6.33 -6.47 -21.79
N ILE A 50 -5.17 -6.29 -22.47
CA ILE A 50 -4.67 -4.96 -22.86
C ILE A 50 -5.66 -4.26 -23.80
N ARG A 51 -6.27 -4.97 -24.76
CA ARG A 51 -7.33 -4.39 -25.61
C ARG A 51 -8.57 -3.97 -24.79
N ASN A 52 -8.97 -4.76 -23.79
CA ASN A 52 -10.09 -4.40 -22.93
C ASN A 52 -9.77 -3.16 -22.08
N VAL A 53 -8.55 -3.05 -21.57
CA VAL A 53 -8.05 -1.83 -20.91
C VAL A 53 -8.11 -0.64 -21.86
N ALA A 54 -7.62 -0.77 -23.11
CA ALA A 54 -7.63 0.30 -24.10
C ALA A 54 -9.06 0.77 -24.41
N LYS A 55 -10.02 -0.15 -24.59
CA LYS A 55 -11.44 0.19 -24.78
C LYS A 55 -12.03 0.96 -23.60
N ARG A 56 -11.74 0.53 -22.36
CA ARG A 56 -12.17 1.24 -21.15
C ARG A 56 -11.60 2.64 -21.10
N VAL A 57 -10.30 2.82 -21.29
CA VAL A 57 -9.65 4.13 -21.31
C VAL A 57 -10.21 5.02 -22.44
N ALA A 58 -10.40 4.46 -23.63
CA ALA A 58 -10.99 5.17 -24.76
C ALA A 58 -12.43 5.65 -24.47
N LYS A 59 -13.23 4.87 -23.75
CA LYS A 59 -14.56 5.25 -23.28
C LYS A 59 -14.50 6.52 -22.42
N TRP A 60 -13.63 6.56 -21.42
CA TRP A 60 -13.43 7.73 -20.55
C TRP A 60 -12.92 8.97 -21.32
N ALA A 61 -11.96 8.77 -22.23
CA ALA A 61 -11.45 9.85 -23.05
C ALA A 61 -12.53 10.42 -24.00
N ARG A 62 -13.38 9.56 -24.61
CA ARG A 62 -14.50 9.98 -25.48
C ARG A 62 -15.59 10.72 -24.68
N ALA A 63 -15.72 10.48 -23.38
CA ALA A 63 -16.59 11.25 -22.52
C ALA A 63 -16.05 12.64 -22.15
N GLY A 64 -14.85 12.98 -22.62
CA GLY A 64 -14.23 14.30 -22.48
C GLY A 64 -13.22 14.40 -21.35
N HIS A 65 -12.89 13.31 -20.65
CA HIS A 65 -11.87 13.33 -19.60
C HIS A 65 -10.45 13.33 -20.18
N GLN A 66 -9.54 14.03 -19.52
CA GLN A 66 -8.12 13.90 -19.76
C GLN A 66 -7.61 12.64 -19.05
N MET A 67 -6.91 11.76 -19.79
CA MET A 67 -6.55 10.44 -19.29
C MET A 67 -5.04 10.26 -19.18
N VAL A 68 -4.57 9.95 -17.98
CA VAL A 68 -3.23 9.40 -17.74
C VAL A 68 -3.37 7.96 -17.27
N VAL A 69 -2.60 7.06 -17.85
CA VAL A 69 -2.67 5.63 -17.52
C VAL A 69 -1.31 5.11 -17.06
N VAL A 70 -1.30 4.41 -15.92
CA VAL A 70 -0.10 3.84 -15.33
C VAL A 70 -0.27 2.31 -15.22
N PRO A 71 0.13 1.54 -16.23
CA PRO A 71 0.09 0.09 -16.18
C PRO A 71 1.30 -0.49 -15.44
N SER A 72 1.09 -1.64 -14.80
CA SER A 72 2.17 -2.52 -14.34
C SER A 72 2.72 -3.37 -15.50
N ALA A 73 3.84 -4.05 -15.27
CA ALA A 73 4.29 -5.13 -16.14
C ALA A 73 3.21 -6.20 -16.29
N MET A 74 3.25 -6.97 -17.36
CA MET A 74 2.37 -8.13 -17.56
C MET A 74 2.54 -9.12 -16.41
N SER A 75 1.47 -9.84 -16.08
CA SER A 75 1.47 -10.80 -14.96
C SER A 75 2.63 -11.79 -15.07
N GLY A 76 3.44 -11.90 -14.00
CA GLY A 76 4.60 -12.78 -13.91
C GLY A 76 5.88 -12.26 -14.57
N GLU A 77 5.81 -11.18 -15.36
CA GLU A 77 6.98 -10.70 -16.14
C GLU A 77 8.11 -10.20 -15.25
N THR A 78 7.82 -9.41 -14.23
CA THR A 78 8.84 -8.94 -13.26
C THR A 78 9.55 -10.11 -12.58
N ASN A 79 8.79 -11.14 -12.16
CA ASN A 79 9.36 -12.34 -11.56
C ASN A 79 10.23 -13.14 -12.56
N ARG A 80 9.82 -13.23 -13.81
CA ARG A 80 10.58 -13.86 -14.88
C ARG A 80 11.91 -13.15 -15.10
N LEU A 81 11.89 -11.83 -15.20
CA LEU A 81 13.07 -10.99 -15.40
C LEU A 81 14.06 -11.11 -14.24
N LEU A 82 13.57 -10.99 -12.99
CA LEU A 82 14.40 -11.18 -11.80
C LEU A 82 14.92 -12.62 -11.67
N GLY A 83 14.14 -13.60 -12.11
CA GLY A 83 14.56 -15.00 -12.20
C GLY A 83 15.75 -15.21 -13.14
N LEU A 84 15.75 -14.54 -14.30
CA LEU A 84 16.90 -14.54 -15.23
C LEU A 84 18.13 -13.90 -14.60
N ALA A 85 17.97 -12.74 -13.93
CA ALA A 85 19.07 -12.08 -13.24
C ALA A 85 19.69 -12.99 -12.17
N LYS A 86 18.86 -13.66 -11.37
CA LYS A 86 19.32 -14.63 -10.36
C LYS A 86 20.02 -15.86 -10.96
N ALA A 87 19.58 -16.30 -12.13
CA ALA A 87 20.25 -17.42 -12.82
C ALA A 87 21.65 -17.03 -13.33
N VAL A 88 21.84 -15.77 -13.73
CA VAL A 88 23.14 -15.22 -14.18
C VAL A 88 24.04 -14.93 -12.98
N ASN A 89 23.51 -14.37 -11.90
CA ASN A 89 24.26 -14.07 -10.68
C ASN A 89 23.51 -14.62 -9.45
N PRO A 90 23.81 -15.87 -9.03
CA PRO A 90 23.09 -16.54 -7.93
C PRO A 90 23.50 -16.04 -6.53
N GLY A 91 24.54 -15.18 -6.42
CA GLY A 91 25.02 -14.61 -5.17
C GLY A 91 24.03 -13.62 -4.53
N GLN A 92 24.36 -13.20 -3.32
CA GLN A 92 23.65 -12.04 -2.72
C GLN A 92 24.07 -10.77 -3.48
N PRO A 93 23.10 -9.95 -3.94
CA PRO A 93 23.42 -8.76 -4.70
C PRO A 93 24.10 -7.71 -3.81
N ASP A 94 25.20 -7.15 -4.27
CA ASP A 94 25.80 -5.93 -3.73
C ASP A 94 25.12 -4.67 -4.32
N ALA A 95 25.55 -3.50 -3.92
CA ALA A 95 24.96 -2.24 -4.39
C ALA A 95 25.01 -2.07 -5.91
N ALA A 96 26.10 -2.53 -6.55
CA ALA A 96 26.24 -2.47 -8.02
C ALA A 96 25.26 -3.43 -8.71
N ALA A 97 25.10 -4.64 -8.17
CA ALA A 97 24.14 -5.61 -8.68
C ALA A 97 22.69 -5.15 -8.50
N LEU A 98 22.35 -4.44 -7.40
CA LEU A 98 21.02 -3.89 -7.20
C LEU A 98 20.64 -2.88 -8.30
N ARG A 99 21.58 -2.05 -8.76
CA ARG A 99 21.38 -1.13 -9.88
C ARG A 99 21.02 -1.89 -11.18
N GLU A 100 21.71 -2.98 -11.47
CA GLU A 100 21.44 -3.79 -12.66
C GLU A 100 20.10 -4.55 -12.55
N LEU A 101 19.69 -4.95 -11.34
CA LEU A 101 18.36 -5.53 -11.11
C LEU A 101 17.25 -4.54 -11.43
N ASP A 102 17.41 -3.27 -11.07
CA ASP A 102 16.44 -2.22 -11.40
C ASP A 102 16.36 -1.98 -12.91
N MET A 103 17.51 -1.94 -13.59
CA MET A 103 17.56 -1.82 -15.04
C MET A 103 16.81 -2.95 -15.75
N ILE A 104 16.97 -4.19 -15.27
CA ILE A 104 16.29 -5.38 -15.81
C ILE A 104 14.80 -5.32 -15.49
N ALA A 105 14.44 -5.13 -14.22
CA ALA A 105 13.06 -5.17 -13.77
C ALA A 105 12.18 -4.10 -14.45
N ALA A 106 12.72 -2.89 -14.65
CA ALA A 106 12.01 -1.77 -15.27
C ALA A 106 11.55 -2.04 -16.73
N THR A 107 12.17 -2.99 -17.44
CA THR A 107 11.80 -3.31 -18.83
C THR A 107 10.40 -3.89 -18.96
N GLY A 108 9.86 -4.52 -17.93
CA GLY A 108 8.53 -5.10 -17.94
C GLY A 108 7.43 -4.07 -18.19
N GLU A 109 7.48 -2.94 -17.49
CA GLU A 109 6.53 -1.84 -17.66
C GLU A 109 6.73 -1.11 -18.99
N GLN A 110 7.95 -1.06 -19.52
CA GLN A 110 8.23 -0.45 -20.83
C GLN A 110 7.51 -1.20 -21.95
N VAL A 111 7.47 -2.52 -21.88
CA VAL A 111 6.69 -3.34 -22.82
C VAL A 111 5.19 -3.03 -22.68
N SER A 112 4.70 -2.98 -21.45
CA SER A 112 3.27 -2.75 -21.16
C SER A 112 2.78 -1.41 -21.68
N VAL A 113 3.52 -0.31 -21.49
CA VAL A 113 3.09 1.03 -21.96
C VAL A 113 3.07 1.12 -23.48
N GLY A 114 4.05 0.51 -24.16
CA GLY A 114 4.08 0.45 -25.61
C GLY A 114 2.90 -0.32 -26.20
N LEU A 115 2.61 -1.51 -25.63
CA LEU A 115 1.47 -2.34 -26.05
C LEU A 115 0.13 -1.63 -25.81
N LEU A 116 -0.02 -0.96 -24.67
CA LEU A 116 -1.26 -0.23 -24.38
C LEU A 116 -1.44 0.99 -25.29
N ALA A 117 -0.39 1.74 -25.57
CA ALA A 117 -0.44 2.86 -26.50
C ALA A 117 -0.85 2.41 -27.91
N LEU A 118 -0.29 1.29 -28.42
CA LEU A 118 -0.68 0.68 -29.69
C LEU A 118 -2.16 0.26 -29.69
N ALA A 119 -2.63 -0.35 -28.58
CA ALA A 119 -4.02 -0.77 -28.46
C ALA A 119 -4.99 0.45 -28.43
N LEU A 120 -4.61 1.55 -27.77
CA LEU A 120 -5.39 2.80 -27.79
C LEU A 120 -5.44 3.42 -29.19
N GLN A 121 -4.33 3.43 -29.93
CA GLN A 121 -4.29 3.90 -31.32
C GLN A 121 -5.18 3.02 -32.21
N ALA A 122 -5.22 1.71 -32.00
CA ALA A 122 -6.13 0.81 -32.71
C ALA A 122 -7.62 1.08 -32.42
N GLU A 123 -7.94 1.60 -31.23
CA GLU A 123 -9.27 2.10 -30.87
C GLU A 123 -9.57 3.53 -31.40
N GLY A 124 -8.66 4.10 -32.21
CA GLY A 124 -8.81 5.43 -32.77
C GLY A 124 -8.51 6.57 -31.80
N MET A 125 -7.85 6.29 -30.67
CA MET A 125 -7.46 7.30 -29.69
C MET A 125 -6.00 7.74 -29.89
N PRO A 126 -5.72 9.05 -30.07
CA PRO A 126 -4.35 9.54 -30.02
C PRO A 126 -3.72 9.19 -28.67
N ALA A 127 -2.65 8.41 -28.68
CA ALA A 127 -1.97 7.97 -27.47
C ALA A 127 -0.45 8.02 -27.60
N VAL A 128 0.22 8.29 -26.50
CA VAL A 128 1.68 8.31 -26.39
C VAL A 128 2.12 7.60 -25.11
N SER A 129 3.20 6.84 -25.20
CA SER A 129 3.80 6.15 -24.06
C SER A 129 5.10 6.80 -23.62
N TYR A 130 5.35 6.80 -22.29
CA TYR A 130 6.55 7.33 -21.67
C TYR A 130 7.11 6.38 -20.62
N THR A 131 8.42 6.34 -20.57
CA THR A 131 9.18 5.74 -19.49
C THR A 131 9.38 6.74 -18.35
N GLY A 132 9.78 6.24 -17.16
CA GLY A 132 10.02 7.08 -15.97
C GLY A 132 11.14 8.13 -16.12
N TRP A 133 12.01 8.01 -17.14
CA TRP A 133 13.02 9.03 -17.43
C TRP A 133 12.60 10.01 -18.54
N GLN A 134 11.66 9.66 -19.40
CA GLN A 134 11.11 10.54 -20.42
C GLN A 134 10.11 11.55 -19.85
N VAL A 135 9.42 11.15 -18.79
CA VAL A 135 8.66 12.00 -17.86
C VAL A 135 9.39 11.88 -16.51
N PRO A 136 10.41 12.72 -16.25
CA PRO A 136 11.34 12.47 -15.16
C PRO A 136 10.66 12.28 -13.79
N VAL A 137 10.42 11.00 -13.44
CA VAL A 137 10.05 10.58 -12.09
C VAL A 137 11.36 10.49 -11.30
N LYS A 138 11.74 11.60 -10.68
CA LYS A 138 13.00 11.68 -9.92
C LYS A 138 12.90 10.93 -8.62
N THR A 139 13.95 10.17 -8.31
CA THR A 139 14.04 9.36 -7.09
C THR A 139 15.40 9.51 -6.43
N ASP A 140 15.50 9.05 -5.17
CA ASP A 140 16.78 8.74 -4.55
C ASP A 140 17.44 7.51 -5.21
N SER A 141 18.72 7.24 -4.86
CA SER A 141 19.50 6.11 -5.38
C SER A 141 19.35 4.82 -4.54
N ALA A 142 18.24 4.66 -3.81
CA ALA A 142 17.97 3.44 -3.04
C ALA A 142 17.43 2.33 -3.96
N PHE A 143 18.30 1.75 -4.80
CA PHE A 143 17.94 0.72 -5.78
C PHE A 143 17.04 -0.37 -5.18
N THR A 144 16.08 -0.85 -5.96
CA THR A 144 15.02 -1.82 -5.63
C THR A 144 13.94 -1.33 -4.66
N LYS A 145 14.11 -0.16 -4.04
CA LYS A 145 13.14 0.46 -3.09
C LYS A 145 13.23 1.98 -3.08
N ALA A 146 13.53 2.58 -4.21
CA ALA A 146 13.70 4.03 -4.36
C ALA A 146 12.45 4.82 -3.93
N ARG A 147 12.66 6.07 -3.55
CA ARG A 147 11.60 6.99 -3.14
C ARG A 147 11.47 8.12 -4.16
N ILE A 148 10.23 8.42 -4.55
CA ILE A 148 9.93 9.51 -5.48
C ILE A 148 10.16 10.84 -4.76
N GLU A 149 10.96 11.71 -5.35
CA GLU A 149 11.25 13.06 -4.88
C GLU A 149 10.43 14.12 -5.62
N SER A 150 10.31 13.97 -6.94
CA SER A 150 9.52 14.88 -7.78
C SER A 150 9.17 14.23 -9.12
N ILE A 151 8.19 14.83 -9.82
CA ILE A 151 7.80 14.46 -11.18
C ILE A 151 7.77 15.72 -12.03
N ASP A 152 8.40 15.68 -13.22
CA ASP A 152 8.27 16.73 -14.21
C ASP A 152 7.09 16.43 -15.12
N ASP A 153 6.00 17.14 -14.93
CA ASP A 153 4.72 16.92 -15.62
C ASP A 153 4.53 17.74 -16.90
N GLY A 154 5.48 18.61 -17.27
CA GLY A 154 5.34 19.55 -18.37
C GLY A 154 5.01 18.88 -19.72
N ARG A 155 5.70 17.77 -20.03
CA ARG A 155 5.45 17.00 -21.26
C ARG A 155 4.08 16.32 -21.24
N VAL A 156 3.68 15.77 -20.11
CA VAL A 156 2.38 15.11 -19.93
C VAL A 156 1.25 16.11 -20.16
N ARG A 157 1.34 17.29 -19.55
CA ARG A 157 0.35 18.36 -19.74
C ARG A 157 0.22 18.83 -21.18
N ALA A 158 1.35 18.95 -21.89
CA ALA A 158 1.35 19.35 -23.31
C ALA A 158 0.62 18.31 -24.18
N ASP A 159 0.85 17.02 -23.96
CA ASP A 159 0.17 15.96 -24.72
C ASP A 159 -1.31 15.82 -24.37
N LEU A 160 -1.68 15.98 -23.09
CA LEU A 160 -3.08 16.01 -22.67
C LEU A 160 -3.83 17.21 -23.30
N ALA A 161 -3.19 18.39 -23.35
CA ALA A 161 -3.75 19.56 -24.02
C ALA A 161 -3.91 19.36 -25.54
N ALA A 162 -3.07 18.52 -26.15
CA ALA A 162 -3.19 18.09 -27.54
C ALA A 162 -4.23 16.97 -27.76
N GLY A 163 -5.01 16.61 -26.76
CA GLY A 163 -6.06 15.57 -26.82
C GLY A 163 -5.54 14.12 -26.85
N LYS A 164 -4.30 13.89 -26.41
CA LYS A 164 -3.74 12.54 -26.35
C LYS A 164 -4.02 11.89 -25.00
N VAL A 165 -4.20 10.58 -25.02
CA VAL A 165 -4.07 9.72 -23.81
C VAL A 165 -2.59 9.50 -23.53
N VAL A 166 -2.16 9.78 -22.32
CA VAL A 166 -0.75 9.61 -21.91
C VAL A 166 -0.60 8.33 -21.09
N VAL A 167 0.30 7.44 -21.51
CA VAL A 167 0.60 6.18 -20.81
C VAL A 167 2.00 6.26 -20.24
N ILE A 168 2.14 6.15 -18.91
CA ILE A 168 3.43 6.30 -18.20
C ILE A 168 3.78 4.98 -17.50
N THR A 169 5.04 4.55 -17.59
CA THR A 169 5.49 3.37 -16.84
C THR A 169 5.28 3.57 -15.33
N GLY A 170 4.63 2.61 -14.69
CA GLY A 170 4.67 2.48 -13.25
C GLY A 170 6.01 1.93 -12.75
N PHE A 171 6.17 1.81 -11.43
CA PHE A 171 7.24 1.07 -10.75
C PHE A 171 8.65 1.68 -10.87
N GLN A 172 8.95 2.57 -11.80
CA GLN A 172 10.29 3.04 -12.12
C GLN A 172 10.44 4.56 -12.08
N GLY A 173 11.66 5.00 -11.85
CA GLY A 173 12.11 6.39 -11.92
C GLY A 173 13.55 6.50 -12.35
N ILE A 174 14.14 7.66 -12.10
CA ILE A 174 15.54 7.99 -12.43
C ILE A 174 16.16 8.73 -11.26
N ASP A 175 17.36 8.35 -10.85
CA ASP A 175 18.11 9.04 -9.80
C ASP A 175 18.89 10.26 -10.34
N GLY A 176 19.61 10.94 -9.44
CA GLY A 176 20.39 12.13 -9.78
C GLY A 176 21.53 11.87 -10.75
N ASP A 177 22.01 10.64 -10.86
CA ASP A 177 23.11 10.22 -11.75
C ASP A 177 22.59 9.69 -13.11
N GLY A 178 21.27 9.68 -13.31
CA GLY A 178 20.64 9.18 -14.54
C GLY A 178 20.47 7.66 -14.56
N SER A 179 20.64 6.98 -13.43
CA SER A 179 20.40 5.54 -13.34
C SER A 179 18.91 5.24 -13.15
N VAL A 180 18.44 4.19 -13.83
CA VAL A 180 17.07 3.70 -13.63
C VAL A 180 16.94 3.11 -12.24
N THR A 181 15.89 3.48 -11.54
CA THR A 181 15.56 3.00 -10.19
C THR A 181 14.19 2.34 -10.18
N THR A 182 13.96 1.40 -9.27
CA THR A 182 12.62 0.84 -9.05
C THR A 182 12.12 1.12 -7.63
N LEU A 183 10.79 1.25 -7.49
CA LEU A 183 10.15 1.66 -6.25
C LEU A 183 9.86 0.49 -5.29
N GLY A 184 10.20 -0.73 -5.70
CA GLY A 184 9.90 -1.93 -4.95
C GLY A 184 8.44 -2.39 -5.07
N ARG A 185 8.04 -3.32 -4.21
CA ARG A 185 6.70 -3.94 -4.25
C ARG A 185 5.59 -2.90 -4.18
N GLY A 186 4.57 -3.00 -5.04
CA GLY A 186 3.49 -2.01 -5.14
C GLY A 186 3.91 -0.67 -5.76
N GLY A 187 5.09 -0.63 -6.40
CA GLY A 187 5.62 0.59 -6.98
C GLY A 187 4.74 1.20 -8.07
N SER A 188 3.98 0.41 -8.84
CA SER A 188 3.06 0.95 -9.85
C SER A 188 1.86 1.68 -9.22
N ASP A 189 1.35 1.23 -8.06
CA ASP A 189 0.33 1.95 -7.29
C ASP A 189 0.88 3.29 -6.81
N THR A 190 2.08 3.26 -6.22
CA THR A 190 2.79 4.46 -5.76
C THR A 190 3.05 5.44 -6.92
N SER A 191 3.47 4.94 -8.10
CA SER A 191 3.68 5.78 -9.29
C SER A 191 2.38 6.46 -9.75
N ALA A 192 1.27 5.71 -9.80
CA ALA A 192 -0.01 6.25 -10.24
C ALA A 192 -0.50 7.36 -9.30
N VAL A 193 -0.40 7.14 -8.00
CA VAL A 193 -0.77 8.13 -6.99
C VAL A 193 0.15 9.36 -7.07
N ALA A 194 1.46 9.16 -7.25
CA ALA A 194 2.41 10.26 -7.39
C ALA A 194 2.14 11.10 -8.66
N VAL A 195 1.82 10.45 -9.77
CA VAL A 195 1.39 11.12 -11.01
C VAL A 195 0.09 11.88 -10.78
N ALA A 196 -0.91 11.27 -10.12
CA ALA A 196 -2.17 11.93 -9.80
C ALA A 196 -1.95 13.18 -8.92
N ALA A 197 -1.09 13.09 -7.91
CA ALA A 197 -0.72 14.21 -7.06
C ALA A 197 -0.02 15.35 -7.83
N ALA A 198 0.99 15.02 -8.63
CA ALA A 198 1.75 15.99 -9.42
C ALA A 198 0.88 16.71 -10.46
N MET A 199 -0.06 15.98 -11.06
CA MET A 199 -0.96 16.49 -12.08
C MET A 199 -2.18 17.23 -11.51
N GLY A 200 -2.49 17.08 -10.20
CA GLY A 200 -3.72 17.58 -9.59
C GLY A 200 -4.95 16.86 -10.15
N ALA A 201 -4.87 15.55 -10.31
CA ALA A 201 -5.98 14.75 -10.82
C ALA A 201 -7.17 14.76 -9.85
N ALA A 202 -8.37 14.72 -10.40
CA ALA A 202 -9.60 14.68 -9.62
C ALA A 202 -9.71 13.38 -8.82
N GLU A 203 -9.27 12.25 -9.42
CA GLU A 203 -9.27 10.93 -8.78
C GLU A 203 -8.23 10.01 -9.45
N CYS A 204 -7.70 9.07 -8.66
CA CYS A 204 -6.87 7.98 -9.16
C CYS A 204 -7.65 6.66 -9.03
N LEU A 205 -8.01 6.06 -10.15
CA LEU A 205 -8.77 4.81 -10.24
C LEU A 205 -7.79 3.63 -10.32
N ILE A 206 -7.79 2.76 -9.30
CA ILE A 206 -6.91 1.59 -9.22
C ILE A 206 -7.70 0.34 -9.61
N TYR A 207 -7.48 -0.11 -10.84
CA TYR A 207 -8.05 -1.34 -11.36
C TYR A 207 -7.17 -2.53 -11.00
N THR A 208 -7.79 -3.49 -10.30
CA THR A 208 -7.13 -4.70 -9.80
C THR A 208 -7.99 -5.94 -10.05
N ASP A 209 -7.65 -7.08 -9.46
CA ASP A 209 -8.40 -8.35 -9.56
C ASP A 209 -9.53 -8.50 -8.54
N VAL A 210 -9.70 -7.51 -7.65
CA VAL A 210 -10.83 -7.42 -6.73
C VAL A 210 -11.69 -6.20 -7.06
N ASP A 211 -12.96 -6.23 -6.65
CA ASP A 211 -13.95 -5.19 -6.97
C ASP A 211 -14.09 -4.12 -5.87
N GLY A 212 -13.17 -4.09 -4.91
CA GLY A 212 -13.15 -3.10 -3.85
C GLY A 212 -12.45 -3.58 -2.59
N VAL A 213 -12.60 -2.83 -1.51
CA VAL A 213 -12.14 -3.15 -0.17
C VAL A 213 -13.30 -3.76 0.60
N TYR A 214 -13.07 -4.87 1.29
CA TYR A 214 -14.07 -5.61 2.03
C TYR A 214 -13.88 -5.45 3.54
N THR A 215 -14.95 -5.65 4.30
CA THR A 215 -14.92 -5.62 5.77
C THR A 215 -13.95 -6.66 6.37
N THR A 216 -13.64 -7.72 5.62
CA THR A 216 -12.53 -8.65 5.81
C THR A 216 -12.30 -9.44 4.52
N ASP A 217 -11.35 -10.38 4.49
CA ASP A 217 -11.13 -11.23 3.30
C ASP A 217 -12.33 -12.17 3.04
N PRO A 218 -13.04 -12.04 1.91
CA PRO A 218 -14.21 -12.89 1.59
C PRO A 218 -13.87 -14.37 1.42
N ARG A 219 -12.59 -14.72 1.23
CA ARG A 219 -12.15 -16.12 1.21
C ARG A 219 -12.15 -16.77 2.59
N VAL A 220 -12.08 -15.96 3.65
CA VAL A 220 -12.15 -16.39 5.05
C VAL A 220 -13.56 -16.26 5.60
N VAL A 221 -14.24 -15.15 5.27
CA VAL A 221 -15.62 -14.86 5.67
C VAL A 221 -16.44 -14.57 4.43
N PRO A 222 -17.21 -15.56 3.91
CA PRO A 222 -18.03 -15.37 2.71
C PRO A 222 -19.07 -14.24 2.85
N GLU A 223 -19.49 -13.93 4.06
CA GLU A 223 -20.45 -12.87 4.40
C GLU A 223 -19.78 -11.48 4.46
N ALA A 224 -18.45 -11.38 4.24
CA ALA A 224 -17.77 -10.09 4.16
C ALA A 224 -18.36 -9.25 3.04
N ARG A 225 -18.71 -8.01 3.35
CA ARG A 225 -19.30 -7.10 2.37
C ARG A 225 -18.28 -6.09 1.86
N ARG A 226 -18.46 -5.65 0.63
CA ARG A 226 -17.68 -4.58 0.06
C ARG A 226 -18.11 -3.25 0.70
N MET A 227 -17.14 -2.44 1.10
CA MET A 227 -17.36 -1.08 1.58
C MET A 227 -17.54 -0.13 0.39
N HIS A 228 -18.51 0.78 0.46
CA HIS A 228 -18.67 1.83 -0.54
C HIS A 228 -17.59 2.90 -0.38
N THR A 229 -17.33 3.27 0.85
CA THR A 229 -16.31 4.25 1.23
C THR A 229 -15.49 3.73 2.41
N ILE A 230 -14.25 4.21 2.50
CA ILE A 230 -13.35 4.00 3.64
C ILE A 230 -12.45 5.22 3.78
N SER A 231 -12.13 5.63 4.99
CA SER A 231 -11.20 6.73 5.21
C SER A 231 -9.75 6.33 4.89
N PHE A 232 -8.88 7.32 4.63
CA PHE A 232 -7.46 7.06 4.42
C PHE A 232 -6.80 6.44 5.63
N GLU A 233 -7.17 6.87 6.82
CA GLU A 233 -6.66 6.37 8.09
C GLU A 233 -6.98 4.88 8.26
N GLU A 234 -8.24 4.49 8.06
CA GLU A 234 -8.67 3.08 8.13
C GLU A 234 -8.02 2.24 7.03
N MET A 235 -7.98 2.74 5.78
CA MET A 235 -7.36 2.02 4.68
C MET A 235 -5.86 1.81 4.92
N LEU A 236 -5.16 2.81 5.49
CA LEU A 236 -3.74 2.70 5.84
C LEU A 236 -3.51 1.61 6.89
N GLU A 237 -4.34 1.60 7.93
CA GLU A 237 -4.27 0.55 8.95
C GLU A 237 -4.60 -0.83 8.36
N MET A 238 -5.67 -0.97 7.59
CA MET A 238 -6.00 -2.25 6.94
C MET A 238 -4.89 -2.73 6.01
N ALA A 239 -4.30 -1.85 5.23
CA ALA A 239 -3.18 -2.18 4.33
C ALA A 239 -1.94 -2.64 5.12
N SER A 240 -1.61 -1.97 6.22
CA SER A 240 -0.48 -2.31 7.09
C SER A 240 -0.69 -3.63 7.84
N LEU A 241 -1.94 -3.97 8.12
CA LEU A 241 -2.34 -5.14 8.89
C LEU A 241 -2.61 -6.39 8.04
N GLY A 242 -2.41 -6.34 6.73
CA GLY A 242 -2.46 -7.50 5.86
C GLY A 242 -3.56 -7.52 4.81
N SER A 243 -4.40 -6.48 4.70
CA SER A 243 -5.26 -6.31 3.55
C SER A 243 -4.41 -6.04 2.30
N LYS A 244 -4.39 -6.98 1.36
CA LYS A 244 -3.49 -6.94 0.19
C LYS A 244 -4.08 -6.19 -1.01
N VAL A 245 -5.15 -5.43 -0.81
CA VAL A 245 -5.86 -4.71 -1.88
C VAL A 245 -5.04 -3.54 -2.40
N LEU A 246 -4.49 -2.73 -1.49
CA LEU A 246 -3.58 -1.62 -1.78
C LEU A 246 -2.28 -1.77 -1.02
N GLN A 247 -1.21 -1.24 -1.58
CA GLN A 247 0.07 -1.16 -0.88
C GLN A 247 0.06 0.00 0.11
N THR A 248 0.52 -0.24 1.34
CA THR A 248 0.57 0.75 2.43
C THR A 248 1.19 2.06 1.96
N ARG A 249 2.33 2.00 1.26
CA ARG A 249 3.05 3.17 0.76
C ARG A 249 2.23 4.01 -0.24
N SER A 250 1.39 3.39 -1.08
CA SER A 250 0.54 4.14 -2.01
C SER A 250 -0.60 4.86 -1.29
N VAL A 251 -1.19 4.24 -0.26
CA VAL A 251 -2.23 4.85 0.59
C VAL A 251 -1.64 6.01 1.40
N GLU A 252 -0.48 5.81 2.02
CA GLU A 252 0.25 6.85 2.75
C GLU A 252 0.55 8.07 1.86
N PHE A 253 1.04 7.82 0.63
CA PHE A 253 1.33 8.86 -0.33
C PHE A 253 0.04 9.61 -0.75
N ALA A 254 -1.04 8.88 -1.02
CA ALA A 254 -2.32 9.46 -1.39
C ALA A 254 -2.90 10.34 -0.26
N GLY A 255 -2.86 9.87 0.98
CA GLY A 255 -3.28 10.65 2.16
C GLY A 255 -2.46 11.93 2.32
N LYS A 256 -1.13 11.84 2.20
CA LYS A 256 -0.21 12.99 2.31
C LYS A 256 -0.48 14.08 1.27
N TYR A 257 -0.80 13.72 0.04
CA TYR A 257 -1.01 14.65 -1.07
C TYR A 257 -2.49 14.87 -1.40
N ARG A 258 -3.39 14.36 -0.57
CA ARG A 258 -4.86 14.48 -0.69
C ARG A 258 -5.40 14.04 -2.06
N VAL A 259 -4.92 12.90 -2.55
CA VAL A 259 -5.37 12.28 -3.79
C VAL A 259 -6.50 11.30 -3.48
N LYS A 260 -7.72 11.54 -3.96
CA LYS A 260 -8.83 10.57 -3.86
C LYS A 260 -8.49 9.31 -4.64
N LEU A 261 -8.67 8.14 -4.01
CA LEU A 261 -8.45 6.85 -4.64
C LEU A 261 -9.77 6.09 -4.77
N ARG A 262 -9.89 5.30 -5.82
CA ARG A 262 -10.98 4.32 -5.93
C ARG A 262 -10.41 2.99 -6.38
N VAL A 263 -10.81 1.92 -5.68
CA VAL A 263 -10.46 0.54 -6.05
C VAL A 263 -11.61 -0.05 -6.86
N LEU A 264 -11.28 -0.60 -8.03
CA LEU A 264 -12.22 -1.11 -9.01
C LEU A 264 -11.74 -2.45 -9.59
N SER A 265 -12.67 -3.31 -9.99
CA SER A 265 -12.32 -4.53 -10.72
C SER A 265 -11.95 -4.23 -12.18
N SER A 266 -10.82 -4.76 -12.62
CA SER A 266 -10.45 -4.76 -14.03
C SER A 266 -11.22 -5.79 -14.87
N PHE A 267 -11.96 -6.69 -14.23
CA PHE A 267 -12.73 -7.76 -14.87
C PHE A 267 -14.20 -7.40 -15.13
N THR A 268 -14.67 -6.27 -14.61
CA THR A 268 -15.97 -5.71 -15.01
C THR A 268 -15.98 -5.49 -16.53
N PRO A 269 -17.09 -5.69 -17.23
CA PRO A 269 -17.19 -5.38 -18.66
C PRO A 269 -16.71 -3.95 -18.96
N TRP A 270 -15.94 -3.78 -20.02
CA TRP A 270 -15.37 -2.48 -20.39
C TRP A 270 -16.44 -1.47 -20.85
N ASP A 271 -17.59 -1.95 -21.29
CA ASP A 271 -18.73 -1.18 -21.84
C ASP A 271 -19.77 -0.75 -20.79
N ILE A 272 -19.54 -1.07 -19.50
CA ILE A 272 -20.35 -0.55 -18.40
C ILE A 272 -20.42 0.98 -18.49
N ASN A 273 -21.55 1.58 -18.13
CA ASN A 273 -21.70 3.04 -18.11
C ASN A 273 -20.67 3.68 -17.18
N ILE A 274 -20.14 4.86 -17.57
CA ILE A 274 -19.12 5.59 -16.80
C ILE A 274 -19.65 5.95 -15.41
N ASP A 275 -20.89 6.43 -15.31
CA ASP A 275 -21.47 6.82 -14.02
C ASP A 275 -21.64 5.61 -13.08
N GLU A 276 -22.03 4.46 -13.63
CA GLU A 276 -22.14 3.21 -12.91
C GLU A 276 -20.74 2.69 -12.50
N GLU A 277 -19.78 2.75 -13.40
CA GLU A 277 -18.38 2.37 -13.11
C GLU A 277 -17.78 3.29 -12.05
N ALA A 278 -18.01 4.59 -12.15
CA ALA A 278 -17.55 5.59 -11.20
C ALA A 278 -18.13 5.40 -9.78
N GLN A 279 -19.34 4.85 -9.66
CA GLN A 279 -19.99 4.55 -8.38
C GLN A 279 -19.69 3.12 -7.90
N SER A 280 -19.07 2.28 -8.73
CA SER A 280 -18.68 0.93 -8.35
C SER A 280 -17.39 0.93 -7.53
N GLY A 281 -17.09 -0.18 -6.89
CA GLY A 281 -15.86 -0.30 -6.11
C GLY A 281 -15.90 0.35 -4.73
N THR A 282 -14.73 0.70 -4.22
CA THR A 282 -14.59 1.37 -2.92
C THR A 282 -13.85 2.70 -3.10
N LEU A 283 -14.44 3.81 -2.67
CA LEU A 283 -13.80 5.12 -2.61
C LEU A 283 -13.00 5.24 -1.31
N ILE A 284 -11.72 5.59 -1.42
CA ILE A 284 -10.88 5.99 -0.29
C ILE A 284 -10.83 7.51 -0.27
N THR A 285 -11.32 8.10 0.81
CA THR A 285 -11.52 9.55 0.95
C THR A 285 -11.13 10.05 2.34
N PHE A 286 -11.34 11.34 2.61
CA PHE A 286 -11.01 11.97 3.89
C PHE A 286 -12.24 12.05 4.77
N GLU A 287 -12.07 11.96 6.10
CA GLU A 287 -13.17 12.07 7.07
C GLU A 287 -14.03 13.34 6.86
N ASP A 288 -13.36 14.46 6.52
CA ASP A 288 -14.03 15.75 6.34
C ASP A 288 -15.04 15.77 5.16
N ASP A 289 -14.91 14.81 4.24
CA ASP A 289 -15.77 14.72 3.05
C ASP A 289 -17.09 13.96 3.33
N GLU A 290 -17.23 13.30 4.48
CA GLU A 290 -18.41 12.51 4.86
C GLU A 290 -19.10 13.05 6.10
N LYS A 291 -20.36 13.44 5.95
CA LYS A 291 -21.21 13.97 7.03
C LYS A 291 -21.94 12.88 7.85
N MET A 292 -21.59 11.60 7.70
CA MET A 292 -22.31 10.51 8.35
C MET A 292 -21.58 9.98 9.58
N GLU A 293 -22.38 9.61 10.59
CA GLU A 293 -21.92 8.87 11.75
C GLU A 293 -21.34 7.52 11.30
N GLN A 294 -20.03 7.37 11.40
CA GLN A 294 -19.32 6.19 10.89
C GLN A 294 -19.52 4.98 11.79
N ALA A 295 -19.45 3.79 11.21
CA ALA A 295 -19.47 2.54 11.98
C ALA A 295 -18.33 2.52 13.00
N VAL A 296 -18.60 2.04 14.21
CA VAL A 296 -17.60 1.96 15.30
C VAL A 296 -16.42 1.09 14.90
N VAL A 297 -16.69 -0.03 14.19
CA VAL A 297 -15.70 -0.92 13.57
C VAL A 297 -16.04 -1.06 12.10
N SER A 298 -15.11 -0.72 11.23
CA SER A 298 -15.28 -0.73 9.79
C SER A 298 -14.84 -2.05 9.17
N GLY A 299 -13.84 -2.71 9.77
CA GLY A 299 -13.34 -3.98 9.23
C GLY A 299 -12.40 -4.74 10.14
N ILE A 300 -12.07 -5.95 9.69
CA ILE A 300 -11.13 -6.85 10.34
C ILE A 300 -10.01 -7.20 9.37
N ALA A 301 -8.78 -6.88 9.75
CA ALA A 301 -7.57 -7.27 9.05
C ALA A 301 -6.84 -8.36 9.81
N PHE A 302 -6.11 -9.20 9.10
CA PHE A 302 -5.29 -10.25 9.73
C PHE A 302 -4.02 -10.51 8.95
N ASN A 303 -2.97 -10.92 9.67
CA ASN A 303 -1.68 -11.30 9.09
C ASN A 303 -1.24 -12.64 9.64
N ARG A 304 -0.93 -13.60 8.75
CA ARG A 304 -0.39 -14.93 9.09
C ARG A 304 1.14 -14.96 9.08
N ASP A 305 1.76 -13.95 8.50
CA ASP A 305 3.19 -13.96 8.17
C ASP A 305 4.02 -13.30 9.27
N GLU A 306 3.75 -13.72 10.51
CA GLU A 306 4.38 -13.17 11.71
C GLU A 306 5.04 -14.26 12.56
N ALA A 307 6.09 -13.86 13.26
CA ALA A 307 6.75 -14.65 14.29
C ALA A 307 7.01 -13.80 15.52
N LYS A 308 6.78 -14.38 16.71
CA LYS A 308 6.95 -13.74 18.01
C LYS A 308 8.23 -14.20 18.69
N PHE A 309 8.94 -13.25 19.27
CA PHE A 309 10.08 -13.47 20.15
C PHE A 309 9.81 -12.82 21.50
N THR A 310 10.22 -13.49 22.57
CA THR A 310 10.17 -12.93 23.93
C THR A 310 11.53 -13.16 24.60
N VAL A 311 12.23 -12.08 24.90
CA VAL A 311 13.48 -12.09 25.68
C VAL A 311 13.08 -11.96 27.14
N VAL A 312 13.30 -13.03 27.93
CA VAL A 312 12.76 -13.18 29.27
C VAL A 312 13.76 -12.73 30.32
N GLY A 313 13.29 -11.96 31.28
CA GLY A 313 14.06 -11.59 32.46
C GLY A 313 15.28 -10.73 32.15
N VAL A 314 15.16 -9.75 31.26
CA VAL A 314 16.22 -8.75 31.03
C VAL A 314 16.26 -7.75 32.18
N PRO A 315 17.44 -7.23 32.59
CA PRO A 315 17.53 -6.16 33.58
C PRO A 315 16.75 -4.92 33.13
N ASP A 316 15.87 -4.40 34.00
CA ASP A 316 15.12 -3.17 33.72
C ASP A 316 16.02 -1.95 33.92
N THR A 317 16.80 -1.63 32.89
CA THR A 317 17.75 -0.52 32.91
C THR A 317 17.57 0.35 31.65
N PRO A 318 17.83 1.66 31.75
CA PRO A 318 17.78 2.54 30.58
C PRO A 318 18.63 2.04 29.42
N GLY A 319 18.04 2.00 28.23
CA GLY A 319 18.71 1.55 27.01
C GLY A 319 18.59 0.06 26.68
N ILE A 320 17.92 -0.75 27.49
CA ILE A 320 17.80 -2.19 27.24
C ILE A 320 17.06 -2.48 25.94
N ALA A 321 15.96 -1.77 25.65
CA ALA A 321 15.22 -1.88 24.38
C ALA A 321 16.11 -1.56 23.17
N TYR A 322 16.95 -0.52 23.26
CA TYR A 322 17.91 -0.19 22.22
C TYR A 322 18.94 -1.31 21.99
N LYS A 323 19.46 -1.92 23.06
CA LYS A 323 20.42 -3.03 22.94
C LYS A 323 19.82 -4.26 22.25
N ILE A 324 18.52 -4.51 22.44
CA ILE A 324 17.80 -5.62 21.80
C ILE A 324 17.47 -5.26 20.34
N LEU A 325 16.72 -4.17 20.14
CA LEU A 325 16.20 -3.83 18.82
C LEU A 325 17.25 -3.20 17.90
N GLY A 326 18.29 -2.54 18.44
CA GLY A 326 19.38 -1.99 17.64
C GLY A 326 20.09 -3.07 16.85
N ALA A 327 20.36 -4.24 17.45
CA ALA A 327 20.97 -5.36 16.75
C ALA A 327 20.06 -5.95 15.65
N VAL A 328 18.73 -5.92 15.85
CA VAL A 328 17.74 -6.35 14.85
C VAL A 328 17.68 -5.33 13.70
N ALA A 329 17.66 -4.04 14.02
CA ALA A 329 17.67 -2.95 13.04
C ALA A 329 18.96 -2.94 12.20
N ASP A 330 20.14 -3.13 12.83
CA ASP A 330 21.44 -3.26 12.14
C ASP A 330 21.43 -4.40 11.11
N ALA A 331 20.65 -5.46 11.37
CA ALA A 331 20.45 -6.55 10.44
C ALA A 331 19.41 -6.26 9.34
N ASN A 332 18.87 -5.03 9.29
CA ASN A 332 17.82 -4.61 8.36
C ASN A 332 16.55 -5.49 8.44
N ILE A 333 16.10 -5.77 9.67
CA ILE A 333 14.89 -6.54 9.95
C ILE A 333 13.85 -5.60 10.55
N GLU A 334 12.66 -5.61 9.97
CA GLU A 334 11.52 -4.82 10.44
C GLU A 334 10.86 -5.49 11.64
N VAL A 335 10.53 -4.69 12.67
CA VAL A 335 9.79 -5.12 13.86
C VAL A 335 8.42 -4.44 13.83
N ASP A 336 7.37 -5.23 14.08
CA ASP A 336 5.99 -4.71 14.00
C ASP A 336 5.43 -4.39 15.40
N VAL A 337 5.20 -5.39 16.24
CA VAL A 337 4.67 -5.19 17.61
C VAL A 337 5.81 -5.25 18.60
N ILE A 338 5.82 -4.33 19.57
CA ILE A 338 6.77 -4.30 20.69
C ILE A 338 5.98 -4.17 21.97
N VAL A 339 6.25 -5.06 22.94
CA VAL A 339 5.65 -5.02 24.28
C VAL A 339 6.75 -5.21 25.34
N GLN A 340 6.82 -4.27 26.26
CA GLN A 340 7.68 -4.34 27.43
C GLN A 340 6.86 -4.06 28.67
N ASN A 341 6.97 -4.90 29.70
CA ASN A 341 6.31 -4.71 30.99
C ASN A 341 7.35 -4.48 32.09
N VAL A 342 7.04 -3.61 33.02
CA VAL A 342 7.88 -3.40 34.22
C VAL A 342 7.60 -4.54 35.20
N SER A 343 8.64 -5.18 35.71
CA SER A 343 8.55 -6.21 36.73
C SER A 343 8.88 -5.64 38.13
N HIS A 344 8.44 -6.34 39.20
CA HIS A 344 8.69 -5.92 40.58
C HIS A 344 10.10 -6.26 41.09
N ASP A 345 10.84 -7.10 40.41
CA ASP A 345 12.17 -7.60 40.79
C ASP A 345 13.33 -6.96 40.04
N GLY A 346 13.08 -5.82 39.33
CA GLY A 346 14.07 -5.12 38.53
C GLY A 346 14.44 -5.83 37.20
N ARG A 347 13.61 -6.77 36.77
CA ARG A 347 13.71 -7.44 35.49
C ARG A 347 12.43 -7.20 34.67
N THR A 348 12.51 -7.35 33.37
CA THR A 348 11.37 -7.21 32.46
C THR A 348 11.42 -8.28 31.37
N ASP A 349 10.26 -8.61 30.83
CA ASP A 349 10.17 -9.39 29.60
C ASP A 349 9.97 -8.44 28.43
N PHE A 350 10.72 -8.68 27.38
CA PHE A 350 10.67 -7.89 26.16
C PHE A 350 10.20 -8.75 24.99
N SER A 351 8.98 -8.50 24.52
CA SER A 351 8.37 -9.24 23.40
C SER A 351 8.29 -8.38 22.15
N PHE A 352 8.54 -8.99 21.00
CA PHE A 352 8.36 -8.33 19.71
C PHE A 352 7.99 -9.33 18.62
N THR A 353 7.42 -8.82 17.52
CA THR A 353 7.11 -9.62 16.33
C THR A 353 7.90 -9.12 15.11
N VAL A 354 8.18 -10.05 14.21
CA VAL A 354 8.83 -9.80 12.93
C VAL A 354 8.14 -10.61 11.84
N HIS A 355 8.42 -10.32 10.57
CA HIS A 355 8.00 -11.19 9.48
C HIS A 355 8.55 -12.60 9.65
N ARG A 356 7.73 -13.61 9.38
CA ARG A 356 8.09 -15.03 9.53
C ARG A 356 9.32 -15.41 8.70
N GLN A 357 9.53 -14.79 7.55
CA GLN A 357 10.71 -15.01 6.71
C GLN A 357 12.03 -14.67 7.43
N ASP A 358 12.01 -13.73 8.38
CA ASP A 358 13.17 -13.30 9.16
C ASP A 358 13.37 -14.11 10.44
N PHE A 359 12.49 -15.08 10.72
CA PHE A 359 12.50 -15.88 11.95
C PHE A 359 13.87 -16.46 12.26
N GLN A 360 14.49 -17.16 11.29
CA GLN A 360 15.79 -17.82 11.51
C GLN A 360 16.90 -16.82 11.80
N ARG A 361 16.92 -15.70 11.06
CA ARG A 361 17.92 -14.64 11.24
C ARG A 361 17.81 -13.99 12.64
N VAL A 362 16.59 -13.69 13.09
CA VAL A 362 16.36 -13.14 14.43
C VAL A 362 16.69 -14.15 15.51
N ASN A 363 16.32 -15.41 15.32
CA ASN A 363 16.64 -16.49 16.26
C ASN A 363 18.16 -16.64 16.48
N ASP A 364 18.93 -16.58 15.39
CA ASP A 364 20.39 -16.66 15.44
C ASP A 364 21.01 -15.40 16.08
N LEU A 365 20.47 -14.20 15.80
CA LEU A 365 20.87 -12.95 16.44
C LEU A 365 20.61 -12.97 17.94
N LEU A 366 19.43 -13.41 18.37
CA LEU A 366 19.09 -13.53 19.79
C LEU A 366 20.02 -14.49 20.48
N LYS A 367 20.21 -15.69 19.93
CA LYS A 367 21.04 -16.74 20.52
C LYS A 367 22.52 -16.35 20.64
N ASN A 368 23.09 -15.78 19.59
CA ASN A 368 24.53 -15.62 19.47
C ASN A 368 25.03 -14.23 19.91
N ARG A 369 24.18 -13.20 19.85
CA ARG A 369 24.61 -11.81 20.07
C ARG A 369 23.82 -11.12 21.18
N ILE A 370 22.48 -11.19 21.17
CA ILE A 370 21.66 -10.32 22.01
C ILE A 370 21.58 -10.88 23.44
N VAL A 371 21.08 -12.10 23.63
CA VAL A 371 20.88 -12.72 24.95
C VAL A 371 22.16 -12.71 25.80
N PRO A 372 23.34 -13.06 25.25
CA PRO A 372 24.59 -13.00 26.04
C PRO A 372 24.98 -11.59 26.48
N THR A 373 24.60 -10.55 25.72
CA THR A 373 24.99 -9.16 26.00
C THR A 373 24.03 -8.39 26.89
N VAL A 374 22.75 -8.78 26.91
CA VAL A 374 21.71 -8.04 27.66
C VAL A 374 21.44 -8.60 29.07
N GLY A 375 22.08 -9.70 29.43
CA GLY A 375 21.87 -10.35 30.72
C GLY A 375 20.48 -10.97 30.90
N ALA A 376 19.87 -11.39 29.80
CA ALA A 376 18.59 -12.11 29.79
C ALA A 376 18.75 -13.51 30.37
N LEU A 377 17.70 -14.02 30.97
CA LEU A 377 17.67 -15.39 31.50
C LEU A 377 17.57 -16.42 30.37
N GLN A 378 16.67 -16.14 29.42
CA GLN A 378 16.41 -16.97 28.24
C GLN A 378 15.65 -16.17 27.18
N PHE A 379 15.37 -16.80 26.05
CA PHE A 379 14.38 -16.30 25.11
C PHE A 379 13.49 -17.44 24.61
N THR A 380 12.28 -17.09 24.20
CA THR A 380 11.35 -17.99 23.52
C THR A 380 11.02 -17.43 22.14
N ALA A 381 10.72 -18.31 21.19
CA ALA A 381 10.39 -17.94 19.80
C ALA A 381 9.25 -18.81 19.30
N ASP A 382 8.25 -18.20 18.68
CA ASP A 382 7.11 -18.88 18.08
C ASP A 382 6.83 -18.36 16.68
N PRO A 383 7.06 -19.17 15.62
CA PRO A 383 6.75 -18.82 14.24
C PRO A 383 5.31 -19.11 13.83
N ARG A 384 4.48 -19.68 14.70
CA ARG A 384 3.11 -20.11 14.43
C ARG A 384 2.09 -19.20 15.10
N ILE A 385 2.27 -17.92 14.91
CA ILE A 385 1.33 -16.91 15.39
C ILE A 385 0.66 -16.22 14.21
N CYS A 386 -0.47 -15.58 14.48
CA CYS A 386 -1.12 -14.62 13.62
C CYS A 386 -1.51 -13.38 14.40
N LYS A 387 -1.64 -12.27 13.68
CA LYS A 387 -2.20 -11.02 14.20
C LYS A 387 -3.58 -10.82 13.63
N VAL A 388 -4.59 -10.56 14.46
CA VAL A 388 -5.97 -10.21 14.08
C VAL A 388 -6.29 -8.85 14.67
N SER A 389 -6.80 -7.95 13.83
CA SER A 389 -7.02 -6.55 14.18
C SER A 389 -8.41 -6.10 13.77
N ILE A 390 -9.12 -5.45 14.68
CA ILE A 390 -10.31 -4.67 14.35
C ILE A 390 -9.88 -3.24 14.07
N VAL A 391 -10.47 -2.62 13.05
CA VAL A 391 -10.16 -1.27 12.57
C VAL A 391 -11.44 -0.46 12.47
N GLY A 392 -11.42 0.78 12.92
CA GLY A 392 -12.52 1.73 12.78
C GLY A 392 -12.26 3.04 13.50
N ILE A 393 -12.51 4.15 12.86
CA ILE A 393 -12.34 5.50 13.42
C ILE A 393 -13.26 5.71 14.63
N GLY A 394 -14.49 5.18 14.59
CA GLY A 394 -15.44 5.26 15.68
C GLY A 394 -14.99 4.62 17.00
N MET A 395 -13.96 3.78 16.97
CA MET A 395 -13.45 3.10 18.18
C MET A 395 -12.92 4.07 19.24
N LYS A 396 -12.39 5.23 18.84
CA LYS A 396 -11.83 6.26 19.73
C LYS A 396 -12.85 6.78 20.74
N SER A 397 -14.10 6.94 20.32
CA SER A 397 -15.19 7.52 21.14
C SER A 397 -16.10 6.49 21.81
N HIS A 398 -15.91 5.19 21.54
CA HIS A 398 -16.80 4.14 22.02
C HIS A 398 -16.11 3.17 23.01
N ALA A 399 -16.49 3.31 24.27
CA ALA A 399 -16.07 2.35 25.28
C ALA A 399 -16.65 0.94 25.01
N GLY A 400 -15.90 -0.09 25.31
CA GLY A 400 -16.37 -1.49 25.24
C GLY A 400 -15.98 -2.26 23.98
N VAL A 401 -15.45 -1.61 22.94
CA VAL A 401 -15.02 -2.29 21.71
C VAL A 401 -13.99 -3.39 22.00
N ALA A 402 -12.91 -3.05 22.71
CA ALA A 402 -11.91 -4.03 23.12
C ALA A 402 -12.51 -5.13 24.01
N SER A 403 -13.43 -4.79 24.93
CA SER A 403 -14.12 -5.76 25.78
C SER A 403 -14.97 -6.74 24.95
N THR A 404 -15.67 -6.27 23.93
CA THR A 404 -16.42 -7.12 23.01
C THR A 404 -15.48 -8.06 22.26
N MET A 405 -14.36 -7.56 21.74
CA MET A 405 -13.34 -8.38 21.08
C MET A 405 -12.83 -9.50 22.00
N PHE A 406 -12.43 -9.14 23.22
CA PHE A 406 -11.87 -10.12 24.15
C PHE A 406 -12.90 -11.15 24.63
N ARG A 407 -14.16 -10.73 24.89
CA ARG A 407 -15.26 -11.62 25.24
C ARG A 407 -15.51 -12.63 24.12
N THR A 408 -15.64 -12.16 22.88
CA THR A 408 -15.87 -13.03 21.70
C THR A 408 -14.78 -14.09 21.56
N LEU A 409 -13.51 -13.69 21.71
CA LEU A 409 -12.40 -14.64 21.64
C LEU A 409 -12.40 -15.63 22.78
N ALA A 410 -12.78 -15.20 24.01
CA ALA A 410 -12.89 -16.08 25.17
C ALA A 410 -14.02 -17.09 25.02
N GLU A 411 -15.18 -16.68 24.51
CA GLU A 411 -16.33 -17.56 24.22
C GLU A 411 -15.98 -18.65 23.19
N GLU A 412 -15.09 -18.35 22.23
CA GLU A 412 -14.56 -19.29 21.25
C GLU A 412 -13.35 -20.11 21.78
N GLY A 413 -12.98 -19.95 23.04
CA GLY A 413 -11.85 -20.65 23.66
C GLY A 413 -10.48 -20.26 23.08
N ILE A 414 -10.34 -19.06 22.54
CA ILE A 414 -9.12 -18.56 21.90
C ILE A 414 -8.31 -17.75 22.90
N ASN A 415 -7.09 -18.20 23.19
CA ASN A 415 -6.18 -17.48 24.09
C ASN A 415 -5.43 -16.38 23.37
N ILE A 416 -5.39 -15.19 24.00
CA ILE A 416 -4.66 -14.02 23.50
C ILE A 416 -3.23 -14.04 24.05
N GLN A 417 -2.22 -13.92 23.19
CA GLN A 417 -0.81 -13.92 23.55
C GLN A 417 -0.22 -12.51 23.73
N MET A 418 -0.70 -11.53 22.95
CA MET A 418 -0.32 -10.13 23.04
C MET A 418 -1.51 -9.26 22.64
N ILE A 419 -1.54 -8.04 23.16
CA ILE A 419 -2.54 -7.03 22.80
C ILE A 419 -1.78 -5.73 22.45
N THR A 420 -2.21 -5.05 21.40
CA THR A 420 -1.78 -3.70 21.08
C THR A 420 -2.95 -2.87 20.59
N THR A 421 -2.99 -1.61 20.97
CA THR A 421 -4.10 -0.70 20.65
C THR A 421 -3.57 0.62 20.13
N SER A 422 -4.34 1.26 19.25
CA SER A 422 -4.21 2.67 18.87
C SER A 422 -5.59 3.33 18.93
N GLU A 423 -5.69 4.56 18.46
CA GLU A 423 -6.97 5.29 18.45
C GLU A 423 -8.02 4.62 17.55
N ILE A 424 -7.59 3.98 16.47
CA ILE A 424 -8.46 3.43 15.42
C ILE A 424 -8.28 1.92 15.19
N LYS A 425 -7.49 1.24 16.03
CA LYS A 425 -7.33 -0.23 15.94
C LYS A 425 -7.11 -0.87 17.30
N THR A 426 -7.57 -2.11 17.41
CA THR A 426 -7.15 -3.04 18.47
C THR A 426 -6.69 -4.34 17.81
N SER A 427 -5.47 -4.76 18.12
CA SER A 427 -4.84 -5.96 17.56
C SER A 427 -4.53 -6.97 18.65
N VAL A 428 -4.74 -8.23 18.34
CA VAL A 428 -4.35 -9.36 19.18
C VAL A 428 -3.45 -10.31 18.40
N VAL A 429 -2.49 -10.87 19.10
CA VAL A 429 -1.65 -11.96 18.60
C VAL A 429 -2.20 -13.28 19.18
N LEU A 430 -2.42 -14.23 18.28
CA LEU A 430 -3.04 -15.53 18.56
C LEU A 430 -2.18 -16.67 17.99
N ASP A 431 -2.45 -17.90 18.40
CA ASP A 431 -1.95 -19.09 17.69
C ASP A 431 -2.58 -19.14 16.29
N GLU A 432 -1.77 -19.35 15.26
CA GLU A 432 -2.18 -19.30 13.84
C GLU A 432 -3.36 -20.20 13.50
N LYS A 433 -3.48 -21.35 14.18
CA LYS A 433 -4.59 -22.30 13.95
C LYS A 433 -5.98 -21.72 14.23
N TYR A 434 -6.08 -20.68 15.06
CA TYR A 434 -7.35 -20.07 15.44
C TYR A 434 -7.71 -18.86 14.59
N MET A 435 -6.86 -18.44 13.64
CA MET A 435 -7.04 -17.20 12.92
C MET A 435 -8.39 -17.09 12.20
N GLU A 436 -8.77 -18.11 11.42
CA GLU A 436 -10.05 -18.08 10.68
C GLU A 436 -11.26 -18.06 11.60
N LEU A 437 -11.21 -18.84 12.70
CA LEU A 437 -12.26 -18.84 13.71
C LEU A 437 -12.40 -17.46 14.36
N ALA A 438 -11.29 -16.87 14.78
CA ALA A 438 -11.27 -15.53 15.37
C ALA A 438 -11.85 -14.48 14.43
N VAL A 439 -11.43 -14.48 13.16
CA VAL A 439 -11.92 -13.50 12.15
C VAL A 439 -13.43 -13.65 11.94
N ARG A 440 -13.95 -14.88 11.79
CA ARG A 440 -15.40 -15.14 11.61
C ARG A 440 -16.21 -14.73 12.84
N ALA A 441 -15.74 -15.09 14.04
CA ALA A 441 -16.44 -14.75 15.28
C ALA A 441 -16.49 -13.23 15.50
N LEU A 442 -15.36 -12.55 15.29
CA LEU A 442 -15.29 -11.09 15.44
C LEU A 442 -16.11 -10.38 14.38
N HIS A 443 -16.09 -10.82 13.12
CA HIS A 443 -16.87 -10.23 12.03
C HIS A 443 -18.36 -10.23 12.37
N ARG A 444 -18.87 -11.36 12.88
CA ARG A 444 -20.25 -11.49 13.36
C ARG A 444 -20.53 -10.65 14.59
N ALA A 445 -19.62 -10.66 15.58
CA ALA A 445 -19.80 -9.93 16.83
C ALA A 445 -19.87 -8.40 16.64
N PHE A 446 -19.24 -7.88 15.60
CA PHE A 446 -19.28 -6.46 15.23
C PHE A 446 -20.33 -6.13 14.15
N GLY A 447 -21.17 -7.10 13.75
CA GLY A 447 -22.26 -6.89 12.78
C GLY A 447 -21.79 -6.48 11.38
N LEU A 448 -20.57 -6.90 10.99
CA LEU A 448 -19.98 -6.52 9.70
C LEU A 448 -20.58 -7.27 8.51
N ASP A 449 -21.44 -8.28 8.77
CA ASP A 449 -22.26 -9.01 7.80
C ASP A 449 -23.59 -8.32 7.51
N ALA A 450 -24.04 -7.39 8.38
CA ALA A 450 -25.28 -6.64 8.16
C ALA A 450 -25.12 -5.63 7.01
N PRO A 451 -26.18 -5.37 6.19
CA PRO A 451 -26.15 -4.31 5.20
C PRO A 451 -25.80 -2.97 5.84
N GLU A 452 -25.07 -2.11 5.12
CA GLU A 452 -24.92 -0.71 5.55
C GLU A 452 -26.30 -0.08 5.72
N ALA A 453 -26.54 0.57 6.87
CA ALA A 453 -27.72 1.36 7.04
C ALA A 453 -27.66 2.51 6.00
N VAL A 454 -28.52 2.43 4.98
CA VAL A 454 -28.70 3.49 4.01
C VAL A 454 -29.38 4.63 4.78
N GLY A 455 -28.60 5.66 5.18
CA GLY A 455 -29.10 6.86 5.81
C GLY A 455 -29.77 7.81 4.79
#